data_04486aca2c040d8cac4ba57879e4208d
#
_entry.id   04486aca2c040d8cac4ba57879e4208d
#
_cell.length_a   1.000
_cell.length_b   1.000
_cell.length_c   1.000
_cell.angle_alpha   90.00
_cell.angle_beta   90.00
_cell.angle_gamma   90.00
#
_symmetry.space_group_name_H-M   'P 1'
#
loop_
_entity.id
_entity.type
_entity.pdbx_description
1 polymer ?
#
loop_
_entity_poly.entity_id
_entity_poly.type
_entity_poly.pdbx_seq_one_letter_code
_entity_poly.pdbx_strand_id
1 'polypeptide(L)'
;DGVINNDDRYFYKQSAPDVTMGFTSKLIYKNWDLGFSMRANLNNYNYFALECGNSNISLSNLSQGDAWKNVMKMETVKDWQYVDGTDGMSDYFIRNASFLKLDNITLGYSFDKLLGKNISGRVYATAQNVLTITKYDGLDPEVDGGYDSTLYPRPFTGIFGVSLNF
;
A
#
# COMPACT_ATOMS: atom_id res chain seq x y z
N ASP A 1 32.37 13.67 14.80
CA ASP A 1 33.08 14.94 15.00
C ASP A 1 32.13 16.10 15.38
N GLY A 2 30.82 15.89 15.30
CA GLY A 2 29.77 16.87 15.62
C GLY A 2 29.38 17.77 14.45
N VAL A 3 29.83 17.46 13.23
CA VAL A 3 29.48 18.17 12.00
C VAL A 3 28.89 17.16 11.02
N ILE A 4 27.60 17.31 10.69
CA ILE A 4 26.91 16.45 9.71
C ILE A 4 27.30 16.89 8.31
N ASN A 5 27.92 15.99 7.53
CA ASN A 5 28.40 16.26 6.19
C ASN A 5 28.32 15.02 5.26
N ASN A 6 28.89 15.10 4.06
CA ASN A 6 28.85 14.00 3.10
C ASN A 6 29.61 12.73 3.57
N ASP A 7 30.53 12.85 4.51
CA ASP A 7 31.31 11.72 5.03
C ASP A 7 30.48 10.85 5.98
N ASP A 8 29.35 11.37 6.49
CA ASP A 8 28.39 10.64 7.32
C ASP A 8 27.41 9.77 6.52
N ARG A 9 27.50 9.81 5.21
CA ARG A 9 26.60 9.03 4.34
C ARG A 9 27.01 7.56 4.29
N TYR A 10 26.03 6.69 4.41
CA TYR A 10 26.22 5.24 4.29
C TYR A 10 25.04 4.57 3.56
N PHE A 11 25.29 3.40 3.00
CA PHE A 11 24.23 2.58 2.42
C PHE A 11 23.46 1.90 3.55
N TYR A 12 22.16 2.17 3.63
CA TYR A 12 21.34 1.68 4.75
C TYR A 12 20.39 0.56 4.33
N LYS A 13 19.40 0.86 3.53
CA LYS A 13 18.35 -0.06 3.10
C LYS A 13 18.05 0.14 1.61
N GLN A 14 17.31 -0.82 1.05
CA GLN A 14 16.91 -0.77 -0.36
C GLN A 14 15.39 -0.77 -0.50
N SER A 15 14.89 -0.14 -1.57
CA SER A 15 13.46 -0.12 -1.90
C SER A 15 13.00 -1.42 -2.58
N ALA A 16 13.91 -2.11 -3.27
CA ALA A 16 13.59 -3.40 -3.87
C ALA A 16 13.39 -4.47 -2.78
N PRO A 17 12.35 -5.32 -2.89
CA PRO A 17 12.15 -6.41 -1.95
C PRO A 17 13.18 -7.53 -2.16
N ASP A 18 13.63 -8.14 -1.07
CA ASP A 18 14.47 -9.34 -1.15
C ASP A 18 13.68 -10.55 -1.66
N VAL A 19 12.40 -10.61 -1.32
CA VAL A 19 11.51 -11.71 -1.72
C VAL A 19 10.18 -11.14 -2.19
N THR A 20 9.76 -11.56 -3.38
CA THR A 20 8.42 -11.33 -3.91
C THR A 20 7.71 -12.65 -4.09
N MET A 21 6.49 -12.77 -3.57
CA MET A 21 5.65 -13.97 -3.68
C MET A 21 4.30 -13.62 -4.27
N GLY A 22 3.79 -14.53 -5.11
CA GLY A 22 2.43 -14.46 -5.64
C GLY A 22 1.72 -15.80 -5.42
N PHE A 23 0.45 -15.75 -5.01
CA PHE A 23 -0.40 -16.91 -4.87
C PHE A 23 -1.77 -16.62 -5.48
N THR A 24 -2.19 -17.50 -6.39
CA THR A 24 -3.51 -17.43 -7.00
C THR A 24 -4.17 -18.80 -6.89
N SER A 25 -5.44 -18.81 -6.50
CA SER A 25 -6.22 -20.04 -6.39
C SER A 25 -7.61 -19.86 -6.98
N LYS A 26 -8.13 -20.95 -7.54
CA LYS A 26 -9.52 -21.04 -8.00
C LYS A 26 -10.11 -22.34 -7.50
N LEU A 27 -11.17 -22.24 -6.71
CA LEU A 27 -11.94 -23.36 -6.16
C LEU A 27 -13.28 -23.42 -6.88
N ILE A 28 -13.65 -24.62 -7.31
CA ILE A 28 -14.94 -24.86 -7.98
C ILE A 28 -15.68 -25.95 -7.21
N TYR A 29 -16.90 -25.64 -6.81
CA TYR A 29 -17.78 -26.60 -6.15
C TYR A 29 -19.18 -26.52 -6.75
N LYS A 30 -19.57 -27.55 -7.51
CA LYS A 30 -20.82 -27.57 -8.30
C LYS A 30 -20.90 -26.34 -9.22
N ASN A 31 -21.88 -25.48 -8.97
CA ASN A 31 -22.15 -24.29 -9.74
C ASN A 31 -21.41 -23.03 -9.21
N TRP A 32 -20.70 -23.17 -8.09
CA TRP A 32 -19.97 -22.06 -7.48
C TRP A 32 -18.51 -22.08 -7.86
N ASP A 33 -17.96 -20.92 -8.11
CA ASP A 33 -16.53 -20.71 -8.24
C ASP A 33 -16.06 -19.57 -7.33
N LEU A 34 -14.97 -19.82 -6.64
CA LEU A 34 -14.27 -18.83 -5.81
C LEU A 34 -12.84 -18.70 -6.30
N GLY A 35 -12.47 -17.52 -6.74
CA GLY A 35 -11.11 -17.19 -7.12
C GLY A 35 -10.54 -16.09 -6.22
N PHE A 36 -9.25 -16.17 -5.91
CA PHE A 36 -8.57 -15.09 -5.23
C PHE A 36 -7.09 -15.05 -5.61
N SER A 37 -6.50 -13.85 -5.52
CA SER A 37 -5.06 -13.66 -5.69
C SER A 37 -4.48 -12.83 -4.56
N MET A 38 -3.30 -13.24 -4.13
CA MET A 38 -2.52 -12.63 -3.07
C MET A 38 -1.10 -12.41 -3.56
N ARG A 39 -0.44 -11.40 -3.01
CA ARG A 39 0.99 -11.19 -3.20
C ARG A 39 1.62 -10.61 -1.95
N ALA A 40 2.90 -10.85 -1.82
CA ALA A 40 3.69 -10.33 -0.72
C ALA A 40 5.06 -9.86 -1.20
N ASN A 41 5.51 -8.77 -0.63
CA ASN A 41 6.89 -8.30 -0.72
C ASN A 41 7.47 -8.27 0.68
N LEU A 42 8.70 -8.78 0.81
CA LEU A 42 9.38 -8.86 2.09
C LEU A 42 10.72 -8.14 2.02
N ASN A 43 11.04 -7.45 3.10
CA ASN A 43 12.30 -6.75 3.33
C ASN A 43 12.57 -5.64 2.29
N ASN A 44 11.52 -4.90 1.92
CA ASN A 44 11.63 -3.66 1.17
C ASN A 44 11.39 -2.45 2.09
N TYR A 45 11.97 -1.33 1.74
CA TYR A 45 11.91 -0.11 2.54
C TYR A 45 11.55 1.08 1.66
N ASN A 46 10.71 1.96 2.20
CA ASN A 46 10.34 3.21 1.56
C ASN A 46 10.86 4.39 2.37
N TYR A 47 11.27 5.43 1.66
CA TYR A 47 11.50 6.73 2.23
C TYR A 47 10.17 7.46 2.39
N PHE A 48 9.77 7.73 3.64
CA PHE A 48 8.49 8.34 3.97
C PHE A 48 8.56 9.87 3.89
N ALA A 49 8.52 10.40 2.67
CA ALA A 49 8.68 11.82 2.38
C ALA A 49 7.57 12.69 2.96
N LEU A 50 6.37 12.15 3.15
CA LEU A 50 5.25 12.86 3.80
C LEU A 50 5.58 13.24 5.24
N GLU A 51 6.25 12.37 5.99
CA GLU A 51 6.68 12.66 7.36
C GLU A 51 7.79 13.73 7.34
N CYS A 52 8.75 13.60 6.43
CA CYS A 52 9.82 14.58 6.26
C CYS A 52 9.26 15.99 5.93
N GLY A 53 8.33 16.07 4.98
CA GLY A 53 7.69 17.33 4.61
C GLY A 53 6.86 17.97 5.73
N ASN A 54 6.31 17.16 6.63
CA ASN A 54 5.50 17.59 7.77
C ASN A 54 6.30 17.76 9.07
N SER A 55 7.59 17.48 9.08
CA SER A 55 8.45 17.66 10.25
C SER A 55 8.61 19.13 10.66
N ASN A 56 8.43 20.06 9.72
CA ASN A 56 8.36 21.47 10.01
C ASN A 56 6.97 21.84 10.53
N ILE A 57 6.88 22.24 11.79
CA ILE A 57 5.65 22.73 12.40
C ILE A 57 5.33 24.09 11.81
N SER A 58 4.52 24.12 10.75
CA SER A 58 3.94 25.33 10.22
C SER A 58 2.43 25.38 10.50
N LEU A 59 1.89 26.58 10.65
CA LEU A 59 0.43 26.76 10.80
C LEU A 59 -0.36 26.17 9.64
N SER A 60 0.21 26.13 8.44
CA SER A 60 -0.39 25.49 7.26
C SER A 60 -0.52 23.98 7.42
N ASN A 61 0.45 23.31 8.04
CA ASN A 61 0.40 21.88 8.30
C ASN A 61 -0.62 21.54 9.39
N LEU A 62 -0.78 22.41 10.39
CA LEU A 62 -1.77 22.25 11.45
C LEU A 62 -3.20 22.44 10.95
N SER A 63 -3.42 23.21 9.88
CA SER A 63 -4.75 23.48 9.32
C SER A 63 -5.29 22.35 8.42
N GLN A 64 -4.49 21.36 8.08
CA GLN A 64 -4.85 20.27 7.17
C GLN A 64 -5.46 19.05 7.88
N GLY A 65 -6.21 19.24 8.94
CA GLY A 65 -6.94 18.16 9.62
C GLY A 65 -6.02 17.13 10.28
N ASP A 66 -6.04 15.89 9.80
CA ASP A 66 -5.27 14.79 10.40
C ASP A 66 -3.75 14.81 10.11
N ALA A 67 -3.26 15.76 9.33
CA ALA A 67 -1.83 15.88 9.01
C ALA A 67 -0.97 16.07 10.27
N TRP A 68 -1.51 16.66 11.32
CA TRP A 68 -0.81 16.83 12.60
C TRP A 68 -0.46 15.52 13.32
N LYS A 69 -1.12 14.40 12.99
CA LYS A 69 -0.79 13.08 13.55
C LYS A 69 0.58 12.58 13.11
N ASN A 70 1.06 13.08 11.99
CA ASN A 70 2.34 12.70 11.39
C ASN A 70 3.44 13.73 11.66
N VAL A 71 3.18 14.72 12.50
CA VAL A 71 4.18 15.73 12.89
C VAL A 71 5.12 15.13 13.92
N MET A 72 6.43 15.29 13.73
CA MET A 72 7.43 14.88 14.69
C MET A 72 7.23 15.61 16.03
N LYS A 73 7.49 14.91 17.14
CA LYS A 73 7.46 15.54 18.45
C LYS A 73 8.48 16.67 18.52
N MET A 74 8.10 17.80 19.15
CA MET A 74 8.94 18.98 19.27
C MET A 74 10.36 18.70 19.84
N GLU A 75 10.47 17.70 20.69
CA GLU A 75 11.77 17.28 21.26
C GLU A 75 12.72 16.68 20.21
N THR A 76 12.17 16.08 19.18
CA THR A 76 12.95 15.50 18.07
C THR A 76 13.33 16.57 17.04
N VAL A 77 12.53 17.63 16.91
CA VAL A 77 12.74 18.71 15.94
C VAL A 77 13.90 19.63 16.32
N LYS A 78 14.24 19.73 17.59
CA LYS A 78 15.31 20.64 18.06
C LYS A 78 16.67 20.35 17.43
N ASP A 79 16.96 19.11 17.18
CA ASP A 79 18.27 18.66 16.67
C ASP A 79 18.30 18.68 15.11
N TRP A 80 17.15 18.81 14.46
CA TRP A 80 17.00 18.77 12.99
C TRP A 80 17.00 20.14 12.31
N GLN A 81 16.92 21.22 13.06
CA GLN A 81 16.73 22.56 12.52
C GLN A 81 17.89 23.11 11.70
N TYR A 82 19.03 22.41 11.64
CA TYR A 82 20.26 22.99 11.13
C TYR A 82 21.13 22.10 10.24
N VAL A 83 20.54 21.08 9.64
CA VAL A 83 21.28 20.28 8.65
C VAL A 83 21.05 20.90 7.28
N ASP A 84 21.90 21.87 6.94
CA ASP A 84 21.83 22.65 5.72
C ASP A 84 21.81 21.74 4.48
N GLY A 85 20.67 21.69 3.77
CA GLY A 85 20.49 20.98 2.51
C GLY A 85 20.47 19.44 2.58
N THR A 86 20.53 18.83 3.77
CA THR A 86 20.50 17.37 3.96
C THR A 86 19.29 16.88 4.74
N ASP A 87 18.41 17.77 5.11
CA ASP A 87 17.30 17.57 6.05
C ASP A 87 16.36 16.42 5.69
N GLY A 88 16.36 16.01 4.42
CA GLY A 88 15.56 14.91 3.95
C GLY A 88 16.29 13.59 3.79
N MET A 89 17.59 13.49 4.07
CA MET A 89 18.40 12.29 3.78
C MET A 89 18.69 11.43 5.00
N SER A 90 17.85 11.49 6.04
CA SER A 90 18.03 10.69 7.25
C SER A 90 17.40 9.32 7.12
N ASP A 91 18.05 8.32 7.69
CA ASP A 91 17.51 6.96 7.89
C ASP A 91 16.26 6.94 8.79
N TYR A 92 16.05 8.01 9.58
CA TYR A 92 14.85 8.20 10.40
C TYR A 92 13.55 8.08 9.57
N PHE A 93 13.54 8.55 8.33
CA PHE A 93 12.38 8.50 7.44
C PHE A 93 12.26 7.20 6.64
N ILE A 94 13.19 6.27 6.81
CA ILE A 94 13.15 4.98 6.12
C ILE A 94 12.30 4.00 6.92
N ARG A 95 11.20 3.54 6.33
CA ARG A 95 10.22 2.65 6.94
C ARG A 95 10.20 1.30 6.23
N ASN A 96 10.03 0.23 7.00
CA ASN A 96 9.81 -1.10 6.44
C ASN A 96 8.46 -1.14 5.74
N ALA A 97 8.47 -1.43 4.43
CA ALA A 97 7.30 -1.48 3.57
C ALA A 97 6.89 -2.91 3.17
N SER A 98 7.34 -3.91 3.91
CA SER A 98 6.91 -5.28 3.70
C SER A 98 5.39 -5.41 3.87
N PHE A 99 4.77 -6.19 3.00
CA PHE A 99 3.33 -6.37 3.01
C PHE A 99 2.88 -7.75 2.53
N LEU A 100 1.66 -8.11 2.93
CA LEU A 100 0.84 -9.16 2.31
C LEU A 100 -0.47 -8.52 1.86
N LYS A 101 -0.78 -8.60 0.56
CA LYS A 101 -2.02 -8.07 -0.03
C LYS A 101 -2.91 -9.19 -0.54
N LEU A 102 -4.21 -9.07 -0.27
CA LEU A 102 -5.27 -9.76 -1.00
C LEU A 102 -5.76 -8.81 -2.08
N ASP A 103 -5.24 -8.99 -3.31
CA ASP A 103 -5.49 -8.08 -4.42
C ASP A 103 -6.92 -8.17 -4.92
N ASN A 104 -7.42 -9.40 -5.06
CA ASN A 104 -8.82 -9.62 -5.47
C ASN A 104 -9.37 -10.90 -4.90
N ILE A 105 -10.69 -10.93 -4.78
CA ILE A 105 -11.51 -12.11 -4.52
C ILE A 105 -12.75 -12.05 -5.39
N THR A 106 -13.07 -13.15 -6.07
CA THR A 106 -14.23 -13.28 -6.95
C THR A 106 -15.05 -14.47 -6.54
N LEU A 107 -16.32 -14.28 -6.31
CA LEU A 107 -17.31 -15.35 -6.13
C LEU A 107 -18.24 -15.36 -7.32
N GLY A 108 -18.36 -16.50 -8.01
CA GLY A 108 -19.21 -16.71 -9.15
C GLY A 108 -20.21 -17.84 -8.94
N TYR A 109 -21.36 -17.73 -9.58
CA TYR A 109 -22.35 -18.79 -9.66
C TYR A 109 -22.79 -18.97 -11.10
N SER A 110 -22.63 -20.19 -11.64
CA SER A 110 -23.01 -20.58 -13.00
C SER A 110 -24.33 -21.34 -12.98
N PHE A 111 -25.17 -21.08 -13.96
CA PHE A 111 -26.48 -21.77 -14.13
C PHE A 111 -26.67 -22.18 -15.58
N ASP A 112 -27.27 -23.37 -15.78
CA ASP A 112 -27.46 -23.95 -17.11
C ASP A 112 -28.86 -23.70 -17.67
N LYS A 113 -29.84 -23.42 -16.81
CA LYS A 113 -31.24 -23.16 -17.21
C LYS A 113 -31.82 -22.04 -16.39
N LEU A 114 -32.21 -20.95 -17.04
CA LEU A 114 -32.90 -19.84 -16.41
C LEU A 114 -34.37 -19.87 -16.79
N LEU A 115 -35.26 -19.91 -15.78
CA LEU A 115 -36.72 -19.86 -15.95
C LEU A 115 -37.27 -20.93 -16.92
N GLY A 116 -36.66 -22.14 -16.92
CA GLY A 116 -37.11 -23.24 -17.78
C GLY A 116 -36.71 -23.09 -19.27
N LYS A 117 -35.99 -22.07 -19.65
CA LYS A 117 -35.42 -21.87 -20.99
C LYS A 117 -33.97 -22.33 -21.05
N ASN A 118 -33.46 -22.65 -22.23
CA ASN A 118 -32.08 -23.02 -22.47
C ASN A 118 -31.14 -21.80 -22.45
N ILE A 119 -31.28 -20.96 -21.43
CA ILE A 119 -30.42 -19.82 -21.19
C ILE A 119 -29.44 -20.19 -20.08
N SER A 120 -28.18 -20.29 -20.43
CA SER A 120 -27.11 -20.50 -19.47
C SER A 120 -26.41 -19.20 -19.14
N GLY A 121 -25.75 -19.12 -18.02
CA GLY A 121 -25.01 -17.93 -17.67
C GLY A 121 -24.25 -18.03 -16.36
N ARG A 122 -23.62 -16.92 -16.02
CA ARG A 122 -22.87 -16.79 -14.76
C ARG A 122 -23.10 -15.41 -14.19
N VAL A 123 -23.39 -15.35 -12.90
CA VAL A 123 -23.35 -14.12 -12.11
C VAL A 123 -22.11 -14.14 -11.23
N TYR A 124 -21.49 -12.99 -11.03
CA TYR A 124 -20.31 -12.93 -10.18
C TYR A 124 -20.21 -11.59 -9.46
N ALA A 125 -19.52 -11.63 -8.34
CA ALA A 125 -19.10 -10.46 -7.58
C ALA A 125 -17.59 -10.53 -7.37
N THR A 126 -16.89 -9.44 -7.62
CA THR A 126 -15.44 -9.30 -7.38
C THR A 126 -15.19 -8.11 -6.48
N ALA A 127 -14.34 -8.32 -5.48
CA ALA A 127 -13.77 -7.25 -4.69
C ALA A 127 -12.28 -7.11 -5.04
N GLN A 128 -11.81 -5.87 -5.22
CA GLN A 128 -10.41 -5.54 -5.48
C GLN A 128 -9.84 -4.66 -4.38
N ASN A 129 -8.54 -4.76 -4.14
CA ASN A 129 -7.84 -4.10 -3.03
C ASN A 129 -8.49 -4.43 -1.69
N VAL A 130 -8.70 -5.73 -1.44
CA VAL A 130 -9.54 -6.23 -0.34
C VAL A 130 -8.90 -6.01 1.01
N LEU A 131 -7.59 -6.32 1.11
CA LEU A 131 -6.87 -6.27 2.37
C LEU A 131 -5.38 -6.06 2.12
N THR A 132 -4.78 -5.20 2.94
CA THR A 132 -3.33 -5.04 3.03
C THR A 132 -2.90 -5.23 4.49
N ILE A 133 -2.02 -6.19 4.72
CA ILE A 133 -1.40 -6.44 6.02
C ILE A 133 0.03 -5.94 5.93
N THR A 134 0.35 -4.92 6.72
CA THR A 134 1.66 -4.27 6.74
C THR A 134 1.92 -3.61 8.09
N LYS A 135 3.18 -3.31 8.37
CA LYS A 135 3.61 -2.45 9.47
C LYS A 135 4.04 -1.06 8.98
N TYR A 136 3.85 -0.79 7.70
CA TYR A 136 4.16 0.50 7.11
C TYR A 136 3.22 1.57 7.63
N ASP A 137 3.75 2.70 8.05
CA ASP A 137 2.98 3.80 8.65
C ASP A 137 2.30 4.70 7.61
N GLY A 138 2.71 4.60 6.33
CA GLY A 138 2.08 5.31 5.21
C GLY A 138 0.76 4.69 4.75
N LEU A 139 0.10 5.32 3.80
CA LEU A 139 -1.21 4.90 3.30
C LEU A 139 -1.18 3.61 2.45
N ASP A 140 -0.10 3.40 1.70
CA ASP A 140 0.14 2.18 0.91
C ASP A 140 1.63 1.82 0.95
N PRO A 141 2.01 0.60 1.34
CA PRO A 141 3.41 0.18 1.36
C PRO A 141 4.01 0.00 -0.04
N GLU A 142 3.17 -0.10 -1.07
CA GLU A 142 3.58 -0.33 -2.45
C GLU A 142 3.75 0.99 -3.19
N VAL A 143 4.89 1.60 -2.97
CA VAL A 143 5.29 2.88 -3.56
C VAL A 143 6.30 2.63 -4.66
N ASP A 144 6.03 3.18 -5.85
CA ASP A 144 6.97 3.08 -6.97
C ASP A 144 8.25 3.87 -6.67
N GLY A 145 9.39 3.22 -6.92
CA GLY A 145 10.70 3.81 -6.63
C GLY A 145 11.05 3.97 -5.14
N GLY A 146 10.14 3.59 -4.23
CA GLY A 146 10.40 3.63 -2.79
C GLY A 146 10.40 5.03 -2.15
N TYR A 147 9.89 6.05 -2.84
CA TYR A 147 9.77 7.42 -2.35
C TYR A 147 8.30 7.79 -2.14
N ASP A 148 7.82 7.71 -0.90
CA ASP A 148 6.41 7.93 -0.56
C ASP A 148 6.11 9.41 -0.34
N SER A 149 5.61 10.03 -1.41
CA SER A 149 5.07 11.40 -1.39
C SER A 149 3.56 11.43 -1.71
N THR A 150 2.89 10.26 -1.73
CA THR A 150 1.53 10.12 -2.24
C THR A 150 0.50 10.15 -1.11
N LEU A 151 -0.52 10.99 -1.27
CA LEU A 151 -1.63 11.12 -0.32
C LEU A 151 -2.85 10.24 -0.66
N TYR A 152 -2.80 9.47 -1.75
CA TYR A 152 -3.96 8.70 -2.22
C TYR A 152 -3.74 7.19 -2.07
N PRO A 153 -4.47 6.54 -1.15
CA PRO A 153 -4.46 5.08 -1.06
C PRO A 153 -5.23 4.47 -2.23
N ARG A 154 -4.88 3.24 -2.60
CA ARG A 154 -5.66 2.48 -3.59
C ARG A 154 -7.06 2.20 -3.04
N PRO A 155 -8.13 2.56 -3.75
CA PRO A 155 -9.49 2.38 -3.27
C PRO A 155 -9.90 0.90 -3.30
N PHE A 156 -10.71 0.49 -2.33
CA PHE A 156 -11.48 -0.73 -2.44
C PHE A 156 -12.49 -0.59 -3.59
N THR A 157 -12.58 -1.61 -4.45
CA THR A 157 -13.50 -1.61 -5.60
C THR A 157 -14.35 -2.87 -5.60
N GLY A 158 -15.67 -2.70 -5.64
CA GLY A 158 -16.65 -3.78 -5.82
C GLY A 158 -17.17 -3.81 -7.24
N ILE A 159 -17.17 -4.99 -7.87
CA ILE A 159 -17.64 -5.21 -9.25
C ILE A 159 -18.69 -6.32 -9.22
N PHE A 160 -19.82 -6.08 -9.87
CA PHE A 160 -20.83 -7.11 -10.13
C PHE A 160 -20.98 -7.29 -11.64
N GLY A 161 -21.06 -8.55 -12.05
CA GLY A 161 -21.19 -8.87 -13.46
C GLY A 161 -22.14 -10.04 -13.71
N VAL A 162 -22.74 -10.01 -14.90
CA VAL A 162 -23.62 -11.07 -15.43
C VAL A 162 -23.18 -11.40 -16.85
N SER A 163 -23.03 -12.68 -17.13
CA SER A 163 -22.79 -13.21 -18.47
C SER A 163 -23.93 -14.16 -18.83
N LEU A 164 -24.55 -13.98 -19.96
CA LEU A 164 -25.69 -14.80 -20.45
C LEU A 164 -25.37 -15.35 -21.82
N ASN A 165 -25.71 -16.65 -22.03
CA ASN A 165 -25.63 -17.33 -23.30
C ASN A 165 -27.04 -17.80 -23.67
N PHE A 166 -27.48 -17.45 -24.90
CA PHE A 166 -28.80 -17.72 -25.44
C PHE A 166 -28.77 -18.84 -26.47
#